data_d5c7c37f4ee58f8c0e8aa3454099b486
#
_entry.id   d5c7c37f4ee58f8c0e8aa3454099b486
#
_cell.length_a   1.000
_cell.length_b   1.000
_cell.length_c   1.000
_cell.angle_alpha   90.00
_cell.angle_beta   90.00
_cell.angle_gamma   90.00
#
_symmetry.space_group_name_H-M   'P 1'
#
loop_
_entity.id
_entity.type
_entity.pdbx_description
1 polymer ?
#
loop_
_entity_poly.entity_id
_entity_poly.type
_entity_poly.pdbx_seq_one_letter_code
_entity_poly.pdbx_strand_id
1 'polypeptide(L)'
;MSLFLPKVLAKHLTQSTIPTAHLTAIHHWQASINDGSLKKLGEKSAHGAFIQTFLVTLLDYTTVATHAQYSASYEMGIKKGGIVDVALGHFGKDRESQIIAPFELKGLDTPNLDAIMSGRHKTPVQQAWEYAN
;
A
#
# COMPACT_ATOMS: atom_id res chain seq x y z
N MET A 1 2.00 20.06 -4.35
CA MET A 1 1.71 19.88 -5.81
C MET A 1 0.59 18.87 -5.95
N SER A 2 -0.50 19.16 -6.67
CA SER A 2 -1.59 18.19 -6.86
C SER A 2 -1.19 17.17 -7.94
N LEU A 3 -1.32 15.88 -7.64
CA LEU A 3 -1.01 14.78 -8.57
C LEU A 3 -1.99 14.74 -9.76
N PHE A 4 -3.21 15.27 -9.57
CA PHE A 4 -4.25 15.30 -10.58
C PHE A 4 -4.70 16.73 -10.86
N LEU A 5 -5.11 16.99 -12.11
CA LEU A 5 -5.71 18.27 -12.49
C LEU A 5 -7.03 18.46 -11.73
N PRO A 6 -7.22 19.57 -10.97
CA PRO A 6 -8.39 19.77 -10.13
C PRO A 6 -9.73 19.65 -10.87
N LYS A 7 -9.79 20.13 -12.12
CA LYS A 7 -11.00 20.03 -12.96
C LYS A 7 -11.36 18.59 -13.33
N VAL A 8 -10.37 17.73 -13.59
CA VAL A 8 -10.58 16.30 -13.89
C VAL A 8 -11.06 15.59 -12.63
N LEU A 9 -10.40 15.85 -11.51
CA LEU A 9 -10.78 15.28 -10.22
C LEU A 9 -12.22 15.66 -9.83
N ALA A 10 -12.58 16.95 -9.92
CA ALA A 10 -13.92 17.42 -9.61
C ALA A 10 -15.00 16.76 -10.46
N LYS A 11 -14.76 16.60 -11.78
CA LYS A 11 -15.70 15.92 -12.68
C LYS A 11 -15.94 14.44 -12.28
N HIS A 12 -14.91 13.73 -11.87
CA HIS A 12 -15.05 12.32 -11.46
C HIS A 12 -15.63 12.17 -10.06
N LEU A 13 -15.29 13.04 -9.11
CA LEU A 13 -15.82 13.00 -7.75
C LEU A 13 -17.33 13.30 -7.67
N THR A 14 -17.87 14.14 -8.55
CA THR A 14 -19.31 14.41 -8.59
C THR A 14 -20.15 13.25 -9.10
N GLN A 15 -19.54 12.26 -9.76
CA GLN A 15 -20.21 11.10 -10.34
C GLN A 15 -20.00 9.80 -9.55
N SER A 16 -19.11 9.81 -8.55
CA SER A 16 -18.80 8.62 -7.77
C SER A 16 -19.44 8.68 -6.38
N THR A 17 -20.22 7.66 -6.04
CA THR A 17 -20.67 7.42 -4.67
C THR A 17 -19.69 6.43 -4.02
N ILE A 18 -19.15 6.80 -2.86
CA ILE A 18 -18.30 5.88 -2.10
C ILE A 18 -19.21 4.85 -1.43
N PRO A 19 -19.00 3.53 -1.65
CA PRO A 19 -19.78 2.50 -0.97
C PRO A 19 -19.73 2.66 0.55
N THR A 20 -20.87 2.45 1.22
CA THR A 20 -20.95 2.56 2.70
C THR A 20 -19.95 1.64 3.40
N ALA A 21 -19.71 0.43 2.86
CA ALA A 21 -18.71 -0.49 3.40
C ALA A 21 -17.29 0.10 3.39
N HIS A 22 -16.93 0.86 2.36
CA HIS A 22 -15.63 1.54 2.28
C HIS A 22 -15.51 2.67 3.32
N LEU A 23 -16.57 3.47 3.48
CA LEU A 23 -16.59 4.50 4.53
C LEU A 23 -16.47 3.89 5.92
N THR A 24 -17.19 2.80 6.17
CA THR A 24 -17.11 2.06 7.44
C THR A 24 -15.68 1.56 7.72
N ALA A 25 -15.02 0.97 6.72
CA ALA A 25 -13.65 0.50 6.85
C ALA A 25 -12.66 1.65 7.15
N ILE A 26 -12.81 2.78 6.46
CA ILE A 26 -11.97 3.98 6.69
C ILE A 26 -12.18 4.54 8.10
N HIS A 27 -13.45 4.67 8.54
CA HIS A 27 -13.76 5.16 9.88
C HIS A 27 -13.24 4.22 10.98
N HIS A 28 -13.36 2.90 10.77
CA HIS A 28 -12.80 1.92 11.72
C HIS A 28 -11.28 2.05 11.82
N TRP A 29 -10.60 2.20 10.67
CA TRP A 29 -9.16 2.44 10.64
C TRP A 29 -8.76 3.71 11.37
N GLN A 30 -9.46 4.82 11.11
CA GLN A 30 -9.24 6.09 11.79
C GLN A 30 -9.44 5.98 13.32
N ALA A 31 -10.50 5.29 13.76
CA ALA A 31 -10.73 5.03 15.18
C ALA A 31 -9.57 4.24 15.80
N SER A 32 -9.07 3.20 15.12
CA SER A 32 -7.97 2.36 15.59
C SER A 32 -6.62 3.09 15.65
N ILE A 33 -6.42 4.13 14.84
CA ILE A 33 -5.29 5.05 15.00
C ILE A 33 -5.47 5.91 16.25
N ASN A 34 -6.65 6.51 16.41
CA ASN A 34 -6.95 7.47 17.47
C ASN A 34 -6.92 6.83 18.87
N ASP A 35 -7.38 5.59 19.01
CA ASP A 35 -7.38 4.84 20.28
C ASP A 35 -6.05 4.12 20.55
N GLY A 36 -5.12 4.14 19.60
CA GLY A 36 -3.79 3.54 19.70
C GLY A 36 -3.78 2.01 19.54
N SER A 37 -4.88 1.38 19.18
CA SER A 37 -4.94 -0.09 19.00
C SER A 37 -4.04 -0.57 17.87
N LEU A 38 -3.99 0.14 16.75
CA LEU A 38 -3.07 -0.12 15.64
C LEU A 38 -1.60 -0.06 16.05
N LYS A 39 -1.23 0.89 16.91
CA LYS A 39 0.14 1.03 17.40
C LYS A 39 0.58 -0.15 18.24
N LYS A 40 -0.35 -0.80 18.95
CA LYS A 40 -0.08 -2.00 19.78
C LYS A 40 0.16 -3.26 18.96
N LEU A 41 -0.24 -3.31 17.69
CA LEU A 41 -0.10 -4.50 16.86
C LEU A 41 1.35 -4.82 16.47
N GLY A 42 2.25 -3.87 16.51
CA GLY A 42 3.57 -3.96 15.91
C GLY A 42 3.55 -3.85 14.38
N GLU A 43 4.69 -3.54 13.79
CA GLU A 43 4.81 -3.11 12.39
C GLU A 43 4.25 -4.14 11.39
N LYS A 44 4.68 -5.40 11.45
CA LYS A 44 4.24 -6.43 10.49
C LYS A 44 2.73 -6.69 10.52
N SER A 45 2.14 -6.72 11.72
CA SER A 45 0.69 -6.92 11.87
C SER A 45 -0.09 -5.70 11.38
N ALA A 46 0.41 -4.49 11.61
CA ALA A 46 -0.19 -3.26 11.09
C ALA A 46 -0.09 -3.18 9.55
N HIS A 47 1.02 -3.64 8.96
CA HIS A 47 1.16 -3.77 7.50
C HIS A 47 0.11 -4.74 6.92
N GLY A 48 -0.05 -5.92 7.52
CA GLY A 48 -1.07 -6.89 7.09
C GLY A 48 -2.48 -6.33 7.15
N ALA A 49 -2.82 -5.64 8.23
CA ALA A 49 -4.12 -4.98 8.39
C ALA A 49 -4.32 -3.86 7.36
N PHE A 50 -3.29 -3.05 7.08
CA PHE A 50 -3.33 -2.01 6.06
C PHE A 50 -3.58 -2.61 4.67
N ILE A 51 -2.82 -3.62 4.29
CA ILE A 51 -2.93 -4.28 2.99
C ILE A 51 -4.33 -4.84 2.79
N GLN A 52 -4.85 -5.57 3.78
CA GLN A 52 -6.19 -6.14 3.71
C GLN A 52 -7.27 -5.07 3.61
N THR A 53 -7.18 -3.99 4.37
CA THR A 53 -8.18 -2.93 4.36
C THR A 53 -8.08 -2.08 3.09
N PHE A 54 -6.90 -1.53 2.80
CA PHE A 54 -6.76 -0.54 1.74
C PHE A 54 -6.55 -1.18 0.37
N LEU A 55 -5.62 -2.12 0.22
CA LEU A 55 -5.36 -2.68 -1.10
C LEU A 55 -6.46 -3.68 -1.52
N VAL A 56 -6.86 -4.59 -0.64
CA VAL A 56 -7.84 -5.62 -1.00
C VAL A 56 -9.26 -5.09 -0.93
N THR A 57 -9.70 -4.54 0.22
CA THR A 57 -11.11 -4.17 0.42
C THR A 57 -11.50 -2.88 -0.28
N LEU A 58 -10.63 -1.84 -0.25
CA LEU A 58 -10.97 -0.52 -0.80
C LEU A 58 -10.56 -0.34 -2.26
N LEU A 59 -9.46 -0.98 -2.69
CA LEU A 59 -8.89 -0.80 -4.03
C LEU A 59 -9.00 -2.04 -4.92
N ASP A 60 -9.69 -3.10 -4.45
CA ASP A 60 -9.98 -4.33 -5.19
C ASP A 60 -8.75 -5.08 -5.74
N TYR A 61 -7.57 -4.90 -5.12
CA TYR A 61 -6.42 -5.72 -5.44
C TYR A 61 -6.64 -7.17 -4.99
N THR A 62 -6.31 -8.11 -5.85
CA THR A 62 -6.45 -9.55 -5.58
C THR A 62 -5.12 -10.14 -5.09
N THR A 63 -5.18 -11.18 -4.28
CA THR A 63 -4.03 -11.88 -3.73
C THR A 63 -4.05 -13.36 -4.09
N VAL A 64 -2.91 -14.04 -3.93
CA VAL A 64 -2.79 -15.49 -4.16
C VAL A 64 -3.77 -16.32 -3.30
N ALA A 65 -4.19 -15.79 -2.16
CA ALA A 65 -5.14 -16.47 -1.28
C ALA A 65 -6.57 -16.54 -1.85
N THR A 66 -6.88 -15.63 -2.78
CA THR A 66 -8.24 -15.50 -3.33
C THR A 66 -8.34 -15.80 -4.82
N HIS A 67 -7.25 -15.67 -5.57
CA HIS A 67 -7.26 -15.78 -7.02
C HIS A 67 -6.01 -16.49 -7.55
N ALA A 68 -6.18 -17.32 -8.57
CA ALA A 68 -5.08 -17.99 -9.28
C ALA A 68 -4.21 -16.99 -10.07
N GLN A 69 -4.84 -15.93 -10.60
CA GLN A 69 -4.16 -14.74 -11.12
C GLN A 69 -4.50 -13.56 -10.20
N TYR A 70 -3.48 -12.86 -9.74
CA TYR A 70 -3.63 -11.83 -8.71
C TYR A 70 -2.79 -10.60 -9.01
N SER A 71 -3.10 -9.50 -8.35
CA SER A 71 -2.53 -8.18 -8.63
C SER A 71 -1.69 -7.59 -7.50
N ALA A 72 -1.67 -8.23 -6.32
CA ALA A 72 -0.82 -7.85 -5.20
C ALA A 72 -0.07 -9.05 -4.63
N SER A 73 1.25 -8.96 -4.53
CA SER A 73 2.14 -9.98 -3.95
C SER A 73 2.94 -9.37 -2.80
N TYR A 74 3.11 -10.13 -1.72
CA TYR A 74 3.79 -9.67 -0.50
C TYR A 74 5.25 -10.07 -0.48
N GLU A 75 6.09 -9.27 0.20
CA GLU A 75 7.51 -9.55 0.44
C GLU A 75 8.23 -10.05 -0.82
N MET A 76 8.04 -9.34 -1.94
CA MET A 76 8.55 -9.78 -3.24
C MET A 76 9.94 -9.23 -3.51
N GLY A 77 10.86 -10.14 -3.91
CA GLY A 77 12.19 -9.75 -4.39
C GLY A 77 12.13 -9.01 -5.71
N ILE A 78 12.91 -7.95 -5.85
CA ILE A 78 13.04 -7.16 -7.07
C ILE A 78 14.38 -7.39 -7.77
N LYS A 79 14.41 -7.20 -9.11
CA LYS A 79 15.60 -7.53 -9.95
C LYS A 79 16.90 -6.83 -9.53
N LYS A 80 16.80 -5.62 -8.97
CA LYS A 80 17.98 -4.84 -8.52
C LYS A 80 18.43 -5.14 -7.10
N GLY A 81 17.84 -6.13 -6.46
CA GLY A 81 18.11 -6.52 -5.08
C GLY A 81 17.27 -5.71 -4.08
N GLY A 82 16.76 -6.41 -3.12
CA GLY A 82 15.84 -5.91 -2.11
C GLY A 82 14.49 -6.63 -2.14
N ILE A 83 13.73 -6.43 -1.08
CA ILE A 83 12.38 -6.99 -0.93
C ILE A 83 11.46 -5.81 -0.69
N VAL A 84 10.39 -5.69 -1.48
CA VAL A 84 9.33 -4.71 -1.28
C VAL A 84 8.24 -5.31 -0.40
N ASP A 85 7.59 -4.50 0.43
CA ASP A 85 6.52 -4.97 1.30
C ASP A 85 5.33 -5.50 0.47
N VAL A 86 4.97 -4.79 -0.62
CA VAL A 86 3.99 -5.23 -1.60
C VAL A 86 4.46 -4.90 -3.01
N ALA A 87 4.36 -5.85 -3.92
CA ALA A 87 4.48 -5.63 -5.35
C ALA A 87 3.07 -5.60 -5.96
N LEU A 88 2.72 -4.52 -6.63
CA LEU A 88 1.51 -4.40 -7.43
C LEU A 88 1.84 -4.74 -8.88
N GLY A 89 0.99 -5.55 -9.53
CA GLY A 89 1.29 -5.99 -10.88
C GLY A 89 0.43 -7.13 -11.37
N HIS A 90 1.03 -8.02 -12.14
CA HIS A 90 0.37 -9.18 -12.70
C HIS A 90 1.13 -10.45 -12.28
N PHE A 91 0.47 -11.30 -11.51
CA PHE A 91 1.04 -12.51 -10.95
C PHE A 91 0.15 -13.72 -11.20
N GLY A 92 0.73 -14.92 -11.17
CA GLY A 92 -0.01 -16.18 -11.32
C GLY A 92 0.90 -17.32 -11.74
N LYS A 93 0.43 -18.55 -11.56
CA LYS A 93 1.22 -19.76 -11.86
C LYS A 93 1.58 -19.87 -13.35
N ASP A 94 0.66 -19.49 -14.23
CA ASP A 94 0.78 -19.72 -15.68
C ASP A 94 1.26 -18.48 -16.46
N ARG A 95 1.89 -17.53 -15.76
CA ARG A 95 2.43 -16.30 -16.38
C ARG A 95 3.69 -15.85 -15.69
N GLU A 96 4.55 -15.17 -16.44
CA GLU A 96 5.70 -14.48 -15.86
C GLU A 96 5.22 -13.34 -14.95
N SER A 97 5.80 -13.24 -13.77
CA SER A 97 5.49 -12.18 -12.81
C SER A 97 5.95 -10.83 -13.34
N GLN A 98 5.01 -9.89 -13.44
CA GLN A 98 5.27 -8.53 -13.89
C GLN A 98 4.95 -7.55 -12.76
N ILE A 99 5.98 -6.95 -12.19
CA ILE A 99 5.83 -5.86 -11.21
C ILE A 99 5.61 -4.57 -11.98
N ILE A 100 4.52 -3.85 -11.66
CA ILE A 100 4.18 -2.54 -12.22
C ILE A 100 4.58 -1.44 -11.24
N ALA A 101 4.30 -1.64 -9.95
CA ALA A 101 4.63 -0.67 -8.91
C ALA A 101 5.08 -1.38 -7.62
N PRO A 102 6.23 -1.00 -7.05
CA PRO A 102 6.59 -1.36 -5.69
C PRO A 102 5.78 -0.51 -4.71
N PHE A 103 5.40 -1.11 -3.58
CA PHE A 103 4.69 -0.43 -2.53
C PHE A 103 5.42 -0.70 -1.21
N GLU A 104 5.94 0.35 -0.60
CA GLU A 104 6.71 0.29 0.65
C GLU A 104 5.87 0.84 1.79
N LEU A 105 5.72 0.07 2.85
CA LEU A 105 4.98 0.46 4.04
C LEU A 105 5.94 0.88 5.14
N LYS A 106 5.52 1.82 5.97
CA LYS A 106 6.25 2.23 7.16
C LYS A 106 5.33 2.21 8.38
N GLY A 107 5.89 1.82 9.50
CA GLY A 107 5.17 1.78 10.76
C GLY A 107 4.66 3.16 11.18
N LEU A 108 3.61 3.17 12.01
CA LEU A 108 2.99 4.40 12.53
C LEU A 108 3.96 5.29 13.33
N ASP A 109 5.08 4.73 13.77
CA ASP A 109 6.14 5.46 14.48
C ASP A 109 7.15 6.15 13.54
N THR A 110 6.94 6.09 12.22
CA THR A 110 7.77 6.81 11.24
C THR A 110 7.21 8.22 11.03
N PRO A 111 7.71 9.24 11.73
CA PRO A 111 7.09 10.57 11.75
C PRO A 111 7.38 11.36 10.47
N ASN A 112 8.43 11.01 9.75
CA ASN A 112 8.87 11.73 8.56
C ASN A 112 9.46 10.78 7.52
N LEU A 113 8.79 10.67 6.38
CA LEU A 113 9.22 9.84 5.27
C LEU A 113 10.43 10.41 4.49
N ASP A 114 10.75 11.67 4.69
CA ASP A 114 11.90 12.35 4.10
C ASP A 114 13.13 12.39 5.03
N ALA A 115 13.03 11.82 6.23
CA ALA A 115 14.17 11.69 7.13
C ALA A 115 14.96 10.41 6.86
N ILE A 116 16.29 10.47 7.04
CA ILE A 116 17.16 9.29 6.92
C ILE A 116 16.79 8.27 7.99
N MET A 117 16.54 7.03 7.58
CA MET A 117 16.20 5.93 8.46
C MET A 117 17.40 5.49 9.30
N SER A 118 17.16 5.16 10.58
CA SER A 118 18.19 4.61 11.46
C SER A 118 18.80 3.35 10.86
N GLY A 119 20.15 3.27 10.83
CA GLY A 119 20.89 2.16 10.25
C GLY A 119 20.87 2.06 8.72
N ARG A 120 20.29 3.05 8.02
CA ARG A 120 20.28 3.16 6.55
C ARG A 120 20.74 4.56 6.13
N HIS A 121 21.37 4.65 4.94
CA HIS A 121 21.83 5.94 4.40
C HIS A 121 20.83 6.58 3.43
N LYS A 122 19.54 6.26 3.59
CA LYS A 122 18.47 6.72 2.71
C LYS A 122 17.16 6.95 3.46
N THR A 123 16.32 7.77 2.88
CA THR A 123 14.95 8.01 3.36
C THR A 123 14.00 6.91 2.88
N PRO A 124 12.81 6.71 3.51
CA PRO A 124 11.76 5.85 2.98
C PRO A 124 11.37 6.18 1.54
N VAL A 125 11.28 7.47 1.20
CA VAL A 125 10.97 7.93 -0.17
C VAL A 125 12.05 7.52 -1.16
N GLN A 126 13.34 7.71 -0.81
CA GLN A 126 14.45 7.26 -1.64
C GLN A 126 14.47 5.75 -1.83
N GLN A 127 14.15 4.98 -0.78
CA GLN A 127 14.06 3.52 -0.87
C GLN A 127 12.96 3.10 -1.86
N ALA A 128 11.76 3.65 -1.75
CA ALA A 128 10.66 3.36 -2.66
C ALA A 128 11.00 3.74 -4.11
N TRP A 129 11.65 4.88 -4.32
CA TRP A 129 12.11 5.32 -5.63
C TRP A 129 13.13 4.37 -6.27
N GLU A 130 14.11 3.90 -5.50
CA GLU A 130 15.11 2.94 -5.99
C GLU A 130 14.48 1.59 -6.38
N TYR A 131 13.41 1.18 -5.72
CA TYR A 131 12.68 -0.03 -6.04
C TYR A 131 11.86 0.11 -7.34
N ALA A 132 11.43 1.32 -7.67
CA ALA A 132 10.64 1.60 -8.87
C ALA A 132 11.49 1.74 -10.15
N ASN A 133 12.80 1.97 -10.04
CA ASN A 133 13.73 2.20 -11.14
C ASN A 133 14.80 1.12 -11.25
#